data_75ecb6df7ff8a7a9d957396382776b55
#
_entry.id   75ecb6df7ff8a7a9d957396382776b55
#
_cell.length_a   1.000
_cell.length_b   1.000
_cell.length_c   1.000
_cell.angle_alpha   90.00
_cell.angle_beta   90.00
_cell.angle_gamma   90.00
#
_symmetry.space_group_name_H-M   'P 1'
#
loop_
_entity.id
_entity.type
_entity.pdbx_description
1 polymer ?
#
loop_
_entity_poly.entity_id
_entity_poly.type
_entity_poly.pdbx_seq_one_letter_code
_entity_poly.pdbx_strand_id
1 'polypeptide(L)'
;HTCKKIYAHFVNAEVNNDIINELAQILVDNDFELLPVYKKLFASEHFFDAQEFNTHIKSHTGYFSAFLKQFGLQLDYDSGPSFIWFCSSLGQTYFEPVDVAGWKENKTWIDSGSLLVRWLYTGWFLSDIIWNQQDQAIAYLKELTNDSNDVEYVVRPLADQYLVQGLASQSDYDNLLIAFKADLPDNYYAEGLWNLDWDPNFISVQM
;
A
#
# COMPACT_ATOMS: atom_id res chain seq x y z
N HIS A 1 -24.39 0.91 -17.18
CA HIS A 1 -23.73 -0.18 -16.46
C HIS A 1 -22.20 -0.09 -16.56
N THR A 2 -21.64 0.00 -17.78
CA THR A 2 -20.18 0.07 -18.03
C THR A 2 -19.52 1.24 -17.31
N CYS A 3 -20.03 2.47 -17.47
CA CYS A 3 -19.47 3.65 -16.80
C CYS A 3 -19.53 3.56 -15.28
N LYS A 4 -20.58 2.93 -14.72
CA LYS A 4 -20.65 2.65 -13.29
C LYS A 4 -19.51 1.73 -12.81
N LYS A 5 -19.19 0.69 -13.57
CA LYS A 5 -18.07 -0.20 -13.24
C LYS A 5 -16.72 0.51 -13.36
N ILE A 6 -16.53 1.33 -14.39
CA ILE A 6 -15.33 2.14 -14.59
C ILE A 6 -15.13 3.08 -13.40
N TYR A 7 -16.17 3.83 -13.06
CA TYR A 7 -16.13 4.75 -11.91
C TYR A 7 -15.84 4.02 -10.60
N ALA A 8 -16.60 2.94 -10.33
CA ALA A 8 -16.42 2.17 -9.11
C ALA A 8 -15.02 1.55 -8.99
N HIS A 9 -14.38 1.25 -10.11
CA HIS A 9 -13.03 0.68 -10.13
C HIS A 9 -11.91 1.71 -9.92
N PHE A 10 -12.05 2.89 -10.53
CA PHE A 10 -10.98 3.88 -10.58
C PHE A 10 -11.13 5.05 -9.60
N VAL A 11 -12.34 5.31 -9.12
CA VAL A 11 -12.63 6.48 -8.28
C VAL A 11 -13.17 6.06 -6.93
N ASN A 12 -14.42 5.59 -6.87
CA ASN A 12 -15.08 5.27 -5.61
C ASN A 12 -16.19 4.23 -5.80
N ALA A 13 -16.25 3.26 -4.90
CA ALA A 13 -17.33 2.27 -4.90
C ALA A 13 -18.71 2.91 -4.60
N GLU A 14 -18.72 4.02 -3.86
CA GLU A 14 -19.90 4.86 -3.64
C GLU A 14 -20.06 5.79 -4.84
N VAL A 15 -20.90 5.38 -5.79
CA VAL A 15 -20.96 6.01 -7.10
C VAL A 15 -21.70 7.34 -7.11
N ASN A 16 -21.15 8.34 -7.80
CA ASN A 16 -21.83 9.58 -8.13
C ASN A 16 -22.62 9.40 -9.44
N ASN A 17 -23.94 9.39 -9.33
CA ASN A 17 -24.81 9.14 -10.49
C ASN A 17 -24.78 10.24 -11.54
N ASP A 18 -24.52 11.49 -11.18
CA ASP A 18 -24.46 12.60 -12.14
C ASP A 18 -23.22 12.46 -13.03
N ILE A 19 -22.07 12.12 -12.43
CA ILE A 19 -20.83 11.85 -13.17
C ILE A 19 -21.00 10.59 -14.05
N ILE A 20 -21.62 9.54 -13.53
CA ILE A 20 -21.88 8.33 -14.32
C ILE A 20 -22.75 8.62 -15.53
N ASN A 21 -23.77 9.47 -15.40
CA ASN A 21 -24.64 9.86 -16.51
C ASN A 21 -23.88 10.69 -17.55
N GLU A 22 -23.03 11.62 -17.12
CA GLU A 22 -22.15 12.37 -18.02
C GLU A 22 -21.21 11.44 -18.80
N LEU A 23 -20.54 10.52 -18.12
CA LEU A 23 -19.67 9.52 -18.75
C LEU A 23 -20.45 8.59 -19.69
N ALA A 24 -21.67 8.23 -19.34
CA ALA A 24 -22.53 7.39 -20.19
C ALA A 24 -22.95 8.13 -21.46
N GLN A 25 -23.21 9.43 -21.38
CA GLN A 25 -23.51 10.25 -22.56
C GLN A 25 -22.28 10.33 -23.48
N ILE A 26 -21.08 10.56 -22.92
CA ILE A 26 -19.84 10.55 -23.70
C ILE A 26 -19.64 9.20 -24.42
N LEU A 27 -19.94 8.10 -23.73
CA LEU A 27 -19.82 6.75 -24.31
C LEU A 27 -20.75 6.58 -25.52
N VAL A 28 -22.00 7.04 -25.41
CA VAL A 28 -22.99 6.97 -26.51
C VAL A 28 -22.60 7.87 -27.67
N ASP A 29 -22.18 9.11 -27.39
CA ASP A 29 -21.80 10.09 -28.39
C ASP A 29 -20.54 9.73 -29.18
N ASN A 30 -19.77 8.77 -28.68
CA ASN A 30 -18.56 8.25 -29.32
C ASN A 30 -18.68 6.75 -29.73
N ASP A 31 -19.86 6.33 -30.16
CA ASP A 31 -20.11 4.99 -30.70
C ASP A 31 -19.62 3.85 -29.78
N PHE A 32 -19.77 4.03 -28.47
CA PHE A 32 -19.32 3.11 -27.39
C PHE A 32 -17.80 2.92 -27.30
N GLU A 33 -17.02 3.83 -27.85
CA GLU A 33 -15.57 3.87 -27.64
C GLU A 33 -15.24 4.29 -26.21
N LEU A 34 -14.39 3.51 -25.52
CA LEU A 34 -14.05 3.74 -24.11
C LEU A 34 -12.99 4.82 -23.89
N LEU A 35 -12.13 5.06 -24.88
CA LEU A 35 -11.03 6.01 -24.74
C LEU A 35 -11.48 7.44 -24.40
N PRO A 36 -12.53 8.01 -25.02
CA PRO A 36 -13.07 9.32 -24.62
C PRO A 36 -13.56 9.35 -23.17
N VAL A 37 -14.18 8.26 -22.69
CA VAL A 37 -14.65 8.13 -21.30
C VAL A 37 -13.48 8.17 -20.33
N TYR A 38 -12.42 7.39 -20.58
CA TYR A 38 -11.21 7.39 -19.75
C TYR A 38 -10.51 8.74 -19.76
N LYS A 39 -10.37 9.38 -20.92
CA LYS A 39 -9.78 10.73 -21.03
C LYS A 39 -10.54 11.75 -20.20
N LYS A 40 -11.88 11.75 -20.29
CA LYS A 40 -12.71 12.66 -19.50
C LYS A 40 -12.58 12.40 -18.00
N LEU A 41 -12.64 11.12 -17.58
CA LEU A 41 -12.56 10.76 -16.17
C LEU A 41 -11.21 11.14 -15.57
N PHE A 42 -10.11 10.70 -16.16
CA PHE A 42 -8.77 10.91 -15.63
C PHE A 42 -8.23 12.33 -15.76
N ALA A 43 -8.85 13.17 -16.62
CA ALA A 43 -8.54 14.59 -16.70
C ALA A 43 -9.49 15.47 -15.88
N SER A 44 -10.47 14.89 -15.18
CA SER A 44 -11.42 15.64 -14.37
C SER A 44 -10.83 16.05 -13.02
N GLU A 45 -11.23 17.20 -12.53
CA GLU A 45 -10.90 17.67 -11.18
C GLU A 45 -11.37 16.67 -10.11
N HIS A 46 -12.56 16.10 -10.30
CA HIS A 46 -13.13 15.09 -9.40
C HIS A 46 -12.24 13.86 -9.21
N PHE A 47 -11.52 13.41 -10.23
CA PHE A 47 -10.60 12.27 -10.11
C PHE A 47 -9.43 12.55 -9.15
N PHE A 48 -9.06 13.81 -9.00
CA PHE A 48 -7.99 14.29 -8.11
C PHE A 48 -8.51 14.89 -6.81
N ASP A 49 -9.82 14.81 -6.54
CA ASP A 49 -10.39 15.28 -5.29
C ASP A 49 -9.84 14.43 -4.12
N ALA A 50 -9.34 15.12 -3.09
CA ALA A 50 -8.79 14.47 -1.90
C ALA A 50 -9.79 13.55 -1.18
N GLN A 51 -11.10 13.80 -1.34
CA GLN A 51 -12.16 12.96 -0.77
C GLN A 51 -12.25 11.59 -1.45
N GLU A 52 -11.78 11.47 -2.67
CA GLU A 52 -11.77 10.22 -3.43
C GLU A 52 -10.51 9.37 -3.18
N PHE A 53 -9.53 9.90 -2.45
CA PHE A 53 -8.34 9.14 -2.07
C PHE A 53 -8.65 8.17 -0.92
N ASN A 54 -7.96 7.03 -0.92
CA ASN A 54 -8.15 5.96 0.09
C ASN A 54 -9.54 5.32 0.13
N THR A 55 -10.34 5.48 -0.92
CA THR A 55 -11.67 4.87 -1.00
C THR A 55 -11.63 3.39 -1.38
N HIS A 56 -10.50 2.92 -1.91
CA HIS A 56 -10.31 1.55 -2.35
C HIS A 56 -9.45 0.73 -1.41
N ILE A 57 -9.97 -0.42 -1.00
CA ILE A 57 -9.20 -1.45 -0.29
C ILE A 57 -8.67 -2.44 -1.32
N LYS A 58 -7.34 -2.53 -1.42
CA LYS A 58 -6.68 -3.48 -2.31
C LYS A 58 -7.03 -4.93 -1.93
N SER A 59 -7.17 -5.79 -2.92
CA SER A 59 -7.21 -7.24 -2.70
C SER A 59 -5.94 -7.71 -1.98
N HIS A 60 -5.95 -8.91 -1.42
CA HIS A 60 -4.78 -9.43 -0.71
C HIS A 60 -3.56 -9.55 -1.63
N THR A 61 -3.76 -10.07 -2.84
CA THR A 61 -2.71 -10.09 -3.87
C THR A 61 -2.22 -8.71 -4.23
N GLY A 62 -3.13 -7.76 -4.49
CA GLY A 62 -2.77 -6.38 -4.83
C GLY A 62 -2.06 -5.66 -3.70
N TYR A 63 -2.42 -5.97 -2.46
CA TYR A 63 -1.78 -5.42 -1.25
C TYR A 63 -0.33 -5.88 -1.11
N PHE A 64 -0.10 -7.19 -1.08
CA PHE A 64 1.26 -7.74 -0.95
C PHE A 64 2.14 -7.42 -2.16
N SER A 65 1.58 -7.46 -3.39
CA SER A 65 2.33 -7.09 -4.59
C SER A 65 2.75 -5.62 -4.60
N ALA A 66 1.95 -4.72 -4.00
CA ALA A 66 2.31 -3.32 -3.88
C ALA A 66 3.56 -3.14 -3.00
N PHE A 67 3.68 -3.87 -1.89
CA PHE A 67 4.88 -3.84 -1.06
C PHE A 67 6.11 -4.33 -1.83
N LEU A 68 6.02 -5.48 -2.49
CA LEU A 68 7.14 -6.00 -3.27
C LEU A 68 7.63 -4.99 -4.30
N LYS A 69 6.70 -4.40 -5.05
CA LYS A 69 7.03 -3.37 -6.04
C LYS A 69 7.68 -2.14 -5.43
N GLN A 70 7.19 -1.72 -4.29
CA GLN A 70 7.62 -0.49 -3.63
C GLN A 70 9.05 -0.60 -3.10
N PHE A 71 9.40 -1.75 -2.52
CA PHE A 71 10.77 -2.03 -2.05
C PHE A 71 11.71 -2.57 -3.14
N GLY A 72 11.24 -2.72 -4.39
CA GLY A 72 12.02 -3.36 -5.45
C GLY A 72 12.30 -4.85 -5.21
N LEU A 73 11.53 -5.48 -4.31
CA LEU A 73 11.67 -6.88 -3.93
C LEU A 73 11.04 -7.80 -4.97
N GLN A 74 11.58 -8.99 -5.13
CA GLN A 74 11.08 -9.98 -6.07
C GLN A 74 10.67 -11.26 -5.36
N LEU A 75 9.60 -11.88 -5.85
CA LEU A 75 9.27 -13.24 -5.48
C LEU A 75 10.20 -14.19 -6.23
N ASP A 76 10.90 -15.01 -5.49
CA ASP A 76 11.68 -16.12 -6.00
C ASP A 76 10.95 -17.47 -5.84
N TYR A 77 11.66 -18.56 -6.12
CA TYR A 77 11.09 -19.89 -6.01
C TYR A 77 10.72 -20.27 -4.56
N ASP A 78 11.45 -19.76 -3.59
CA ASP A 78 11.25 -20.10 -2.17
C ASP A 78 10.17 -19.24 -1.51
N SER A 79 10.09 -17.96 -1.84
CA SER A 79 9.09 -17.02 -1.29
C SER A 79 7.74 -17.04 -2.00
N GLY A 80 7.70 -17.47 -3.27
CA GLY A 80 6.47 -17.58 -4.06
C GLY A 80 5.36 -18.41 -3.41
N PRO A 81 5.63 -19.62 -2.89
CA PRO A 81 4.64 -20.42 -2.19
C PRO A 81 4.07 -19.75 -0.95
N SER A 82 4.88 -19.04 -0.17
CA SER A 82 4.43 -18.28 1.00
C SER A 82 3.48 -17.16 0.61
N PHE A 83 3.79 -16.42 -0.46
CA PHE A 83 2.90 -15.38 -1.00
C PHE A 83 1.54 -15.95 -1.41
N ILE A 84 1.51 -17.05 -2.15
CA ILE A 84 0.27 -17.72 -2.55
C ILE A 84 -0.52 -18.18 -1.33
N TRP A 85 0.16 -18.78 -0.36
CA TRP A 85 -0.47 -19.27 0.87
C TRP A 85 -1.09 -18.13 1.68
N PHE A 86 -0.41 -16.99 1.85
CA PHE A 86 -0.96 -15.81 2.52
C PHE A 86 -2.22 -15.30 1.85
N CYS A 87 -2.19 -15.15 0.52
CA CYS A 87 -3.37 -14.71 -0.23
C CYS A 87 -4.53 -15.69 -0.10
N SER A 88 -4.26 -16.99 -0.18
CA SER A 88 -5.27 -18.06 -0.09
C SER A 88 -5.90 -18.13 1.31
N SER A 89 -5.10 -18.02 2.37
CA SER A 89 -5.58 -18.06 3.76
C SER A 89 -6.47 -16.85 4.12
N LEU A 90 -6.35 -15.77 3.38
CA LEU A 90 -7.21 -14.58 3.44
C LEU A 90 -8.42 -14.67 2.49
N GLY A 91 -8.60 -15.79 1.80
CA GLY A 91 -9.75 -16.03 0.92
C GLY A 91 -9.54 -15.60 -0.53
N GLN A 92 -8.29 -15.34 -0.95
CA GLN A 92 -7.96 -15.07 -2.35
C GLN A 92 -7.07 -16.18 -2.94
N THR A 93 -7.65 -17.35 -3.17
CA THR A 93 -6.96 -18.46 -3.84
C THR A 93 -6.90 -18.22 -5.33
N TYR A 94 -5.71 -18.25 -5.92
CA TYR A 94 -5.52 -18.04 -7.35
C TYR A 94 -6.33 -19.05 -8.17
N PHE A 95 -7.00 -18.55 -9.20
CA PHE A 95 -7.87 -19.29 -10.13
C PHE A 95 -9.12 -19.94 -9.49
N GLU A 96 -9.36 -19.76 -8.19
CA GLU A 96 -10.49 -20.30 -7.47
C GLU A 96 -11.32 -19.19 -6.82
N PRO A 97 -12.03 -18.36 -7.60
CA PRO A 97 -12.91 -17.34 -7.06
C PRO A 97 -14.06 -17.98 -6.25
N VAL A 98 -14.57 -17.22 -5.29
CA VAL A 98 -15.60 -17.71 -4.35
C VAL A 98 -16.88 -18.15 -5.05
N ASP A 99 -17.22 -17.49 -6.15
CA ASP A 99 -18.37 -17.80 -6.99
C ASP A 99 -18.17 -17.33 -8.45
N VAL A 100 -19.21 -17.50 -9.26
CA VAL A 100 -19.20 -17.12 -10.69
C VAL A 100 -19.10 -15.60 -10.92
N ALA A 101 -19.34 -14.78 -9.90
CA ALA A 101 -19.18 -13.32 -9.97
C ALA A 101 -17.71 -12.89 -9.82
N GLY A 102 -16.85 -13.80 -9.36
CA GLY A 102 -15.43 -13.53 -9.13
C GLY A 102 -15.06 -13.40 -7.66
N TRP A 103 -13.94 -12.75 -7.37
CA TRP A 103 -13.52 -12.44 -6.02
C TRP A 103 -14.26 -11.22 -5.47
N LYS A 104 -14.23 -11.11 -4.15
CA LYS A 104 -14.71 -9.94 -3.42
C LYS A 104 -14.04 -8.66 -3.92
N GLU A 105 -14.67 -7.53 -3.68
CA GLU A 105 -14.16 -6.22 -4.07
C GLU A 105 -14.18 -5.26 -2.90
N ASN A 106 -13.19 -4.36 -2.86
CA ASN A 106 -13.11 -3.23 -1.95
C ASN A 106 -13.35 -3.59 -0.47
N LYS A 107 -14.27 -2.95 0.21
CA LYS A 107 -14.55 -3.12 1.65
C LYS A 107 -14.83 -4.57 2.05
N THR A 108 -15.25 -5.41 1.12
CA THR A 108 -15.52 -6.83 1.42
C THR A 108 -14.26 -7.69 1.58
N TRP A 109 -13.08 -7.14 1.28
CA TRP A 109 -11.80 -7.77 1.62
C TRP A 109 -11.47 -7.71 3.11
N ILE A 110 -12.14 -6.82 3.86
CA ILE A 110 -11.83 -6.56 5.26
C ILE A 110 -13.03 -6.92 6.12
N ASP A 111 -12.80 -7.83 7.04
CA ASP A 111 -13.68 -8.15 8.16
C ASP A 111 -12.83 -8.22 9.44
N SER A 112 -13.45 -8.52 10.58
CA SER A 112 -12.76 -8.56 11.88
C SER A 112 -11.65 -9.60 11.95
N GLY A 113 -11.76 -10.70 11.21
CA GLY A 113 -10.74 -11.74 11.12
C GLY A 113 -9.64 -11.39 10.12
N SER A 114 -10.03 -11.04 8.90
CA SER A 114 -9.08 -10.79 7.82
C SER A 114 -8.22 -9.55 8.04
N LEU A 115 -8.71 -8.52 8.74
CA LEU A 115 -7.93 -7.33 9.05
C LEU A 115 -6.72 -7.65 9.93
N LEU A 116 -6.94 -8.38 11.04
CA LEU A 116 -5.87 -8.75 11.95
C LEU A 116 -4.86 -9.68 11.28
N VAL A 117 -5.36 -10.70 10.57
CA VAL A 117 -4.51 -11.68 9.88
C VAL A 117 -3.71 -11.01 8.76
N ARG A 118 -4.32 -10.10 8.00
CA ARG A 118 -3.64 -9.32 6.97
C ARG A 118 -2.48 -8.51 7.56
N TRP A 119 -2.68 -7.89 8.71
CA TRP A 119 -1.65 -7.14 9.40
C TRP A 119 -0.51 -8.03 9.89
N LEU A 120 -0.80 -9.13 10.58
CA LEU A 120 0.20 -10.10 11.03
C LEU A 120 1.02 -10.68 9.86
N TYR A 121 0.34 -11.06 8.78
CA TYR A 121 1.03 -11.63 7.61
C TYR A 121 1.89 -10.60 6.89
N THR A 122 1.50 -9.33 6.91
CA THR A 122 2.35 -8.27 6.39
C THR A 122 3.68 -8.23 7.10
N GLY A 123 3.69 -8.27 8.44
CA GLY A 123 4.91 -8.30 9.23
C GLY A 123 5.77 -9.52 8.91
N TRP A 124 5.19 -10.71 8.92
CA TRP A 124 5.94 -11.95 8.64
C TRP A 124 6.48 -12.00 7.21
N PHE A 125 5.64 -11.69 6.24
CA PHE A 125 6.00 -11.74 4.83
C PHE A 125 7.11 -10.72 4.50
N LEU A 126 6.99 -9.50 5.00
CA LEU A 126 8.00 -8.48 4.81
C LEU A 126 9.31 -8.85 5.51
N SER A 127 9.25 -9.33 6.75
CA SER A 127 10.45 -9.75 7.49
C SER A 127 11.20 -10.85 6.76
N ASP A 128 10.51 -11.87 6.25
CA ASP A 128 11.12 -12.98 5.54
C ASP A 128 11.78 -12.53 4.22
N ILE A 129 11.06 -11.76 3.41
CA ILE A 129 11.58 -11.29 2.12
C ILE A 129 12.70 -10.27 2.31
N ILE A 130 12.55 -9.34 3.25
CA ILE A 130 13.57 -8.34 3.52
C ILE A 130 14.84 -9.00 4.05
N TRP A 131 14.70 -10.01 4.93
CA TRP A 131 15.83 -10.77 5.42
C TRP A 131 16.63 -11.43 4.28
N ASN A 132 15.96 -11.94 3.27
CA ASN A 132 16.60 -12.59 2.12
C ASN A 132 17.06 -11.59 1.03
N GLN A 133 16.60 -10.35 1.06
CA GLN A 133 16.88 -9.32 0.06
C GLN A 133 17.26 -7.97 0.72
N GLN A 134 18.12 -8.02 1.75
CA GLN A 134 18.49 -6.84 2.54
C GLN A 134 19.09 -5.70 1.70
N ASP A 135 19.95 -6.05 0.76
CA ASP A 135 20.63 -5.05 -0.09
C ASP A 135 19.64 -4.21 -0.90
N GLN A 136 18.57 -4.84 -1.41
CA GLN A 136 17.51 -4.15 -2.16
C GLN A 136 16.68 -3.24 -1.23
N ALA A 137 16.30 -3.74 -0.06
CA ALA A 137 15.55 -2.95 0.92
C ALA A 137 16.37 -1.75 1.42
N ILE A 138 17.64 -1.94 1.73
CA ILE A 138 18.55 -0.88 2.14
C ILE A 138 18.74 0.14 1.01
N ALA A 139 18.93 -0.30 -0.23
CA ALA A 139 19.07 0.59 -1.39
C ALA A 139 17.82 1.46 -1.57
N TYR A 140 16.63 0.87 -1.45
CA TYR A 140 15.37 1.60 -1.51
C TYR A 140 15.26 2.66 -0.39
N LEU A 141 15.60 2.29 0.84
CA LEU A 141 15.54 3.22 1.97
C LEU A 141 16.53 4.37 1.83
N LYS A 142 17.75 4.09 1.36
CA LYS A 142 18.76 5.12 1.07
C LYS A 142 18.29 6.10 -0.02
N GLU A 143 17.67 5.58 -1.08
CA GLU A 143 17.09 6.42 -2.14
C GLU A 143 15.95 7.29 -1.59
N LEU A 144 15.01 6.71 -0.82
CA LEU A 144 13.87 7.42 -0.24
C LEU A 144 14.29 8.53 0.73
N THR A 145 15.37 8.32 1.47
CA THR A 145 15.83 9.22 2.54
C THR A 145 17.03 10.07 2.16
N ASN A 146 17.48 10.04 0.90
CA ASN A 146 18.71 10.64 0.43
C ASN A 146 19.93 10.24 1.27
N ASP A 147 19.99 8.97 1.67
CA ASP A 147 21.06 8.39 2.50
C ASP A 147 21.27 9.15 3.83
N SER A 148 20.17 9.64 4.42
CA SER A 148 20.21 10.38 5.68
C SER A 148 20.46 9.47 6.86
N ASN A 149 21.28 9.91 7.81
CA ASN A 149 21.50 9.28 9.11
C ASN A 149 20.59 9.84 10.21
N ASP A 150 19.71 10.78 9.90
CA ASP A 150 18.75 11.34 10.82
C ASP A 150 17.48 10.47 10.82
N VAL A 151 17.20 9.85 11.96
CA VAL A 151 16.06 8.95 12.12
C VAL A 151 14.71 9.64 11.88
N GLU A 152 14.55 10.89 12.25
CA GLU A 152 13.31 11.63 11.97
C GLU A 152 13.12 11.82 10.47
N TYR A 153 14.22 12.07 9.76
CA TYR A 153 14.22 12.19 8.31
C TYR A 153 13.99 10.85 7.60
N VAL A 154 14.24 9.73 8.25
CA VAL A 154 13.94 8.38 7.73
C VAL A 154 12.48 8.01 7.96
N VAL A 155 12.00 8.15 9.18
CA VAL A 155 10.66 7.73 9.60
C VAL A 155 9.56 8.52 8.89
N ARG A 156 9.74 9.83 8.74
CA ARG A 156 8.71 10.69 8.11
C ARG A 156 8.47 10.38 6.64
N PRO A 157 9.48 10.31 5.76
CA PRO A 157 9.28 9.92 4.36
C PRO A 157 8.68 8.52 4.20
N LEU A 158 9.05 7.57 5.07
CA LEU A 158 8.44 6.25 5.08
C LEU A 158 6.95 6.32 5.39
N ALA A 159 6.56 7.03 6.45
CA ALA A 159 5.15 7.21 6.79
C ALA A 159 4.36 7.87 5.65
N ASP A 160 4.89 8.93 5.08
CA ASP A 160 4.26 9.69 3.99
C ASP A 160 4.16 8.84 2.69
N GLN A 161 5.11 7.94 2.47
CA GLN A 161 5.07 7.02 1.32
C GLN A 161 3.97 5.95 1.46
N TYR A 162 3.72 5.46 2.68
CA TYR A 162 2.74 4.40 2.92
C TYR A 162 1.35 4.91 3.27
N LEU A 163 1.25 6.13 3.79
CA LEU A 163 0.01 6.75 4.19
C LEU A 163 -0.33 7.90 3.25
N VAL A 164 -1.27 7.68 2.35
CA VAL A 164 -1.66 8.66 1.30
C VAL A 164 -2.01 10.04 1.86
N GLN A 165 -2.51 10.12 3.09
CA GLN A 165 -2.85 11.37 3.79
C GLN A 165 -1.85 11.73 4.89
N GLY A 166 -0.72 11.00 4.99
CA GLY A 166 0.21 11.15 6.11
C GLY A 166 -0.41 10.73 7.45
N LEU A 167 0.30 11.01 8.54
CA LEU A 167 -0.22 10.84 9.89
C LEU A 167 -1.00 12.08 10.32
N ALA A 168 -2.05 11.87 11.14
CA ALA A 168 -3.00 12.92 11.49
C ALA A 168 -2.41 14.01 12.39
N SER A 169 -1.36 13.69 13.17
CA SER A 169 -0.77 14.61 14.14
C SER A 169 0.73 14.41 14.31
N GLN A 170 1.41 15.41 14.86
CA GLN A 170 2.81 15.29 15.26
C GLN A 170 3.00 14.18 16.29
N SER A 171 2.06 13.99 17.23
CA SER A 171 2.10 12.91 18.23
C SER A 171 2.12 11.51 17.58
N ASP A 172 1.47 11.33 16.44
CA ASP A 172 1.50 10.05 15.74
C ASP A 172 2.87 9.78 15.13
N TYR A 173 3.55 10.82 14.60
CA TYR A 173 4.94 10.71 14.15
C TYR A 173 5.89 10.42 15.32
N ASP A 174 5.70 11.06 16.46
CA ASP A 174 6.51 10.83 17.67
C ASP A 174 6.35 9.38 18.15
N ASN A 175 5.13 8.85 18.15
CA ASN A 175 4.87 7.45 18.51
C ASN A 175 5.49 6.47 17.49
N LEU A 176 5.43 6.81 16.21
CA LEU A 176 6.08 6.00 15.17
C LEU A 176 7.60 6.00 15.31
N LEU A 177 8.18 7.16 15.65
CA LEU A 177 9.61 7.30 15.94
C LEU A 177 10.02 6.46 17.16
N ILE A 178 9.22 6.48 18.23
CA ILE A 178 9.44 5.63 19.42
C ILE A 178 9.39 4.15 19.03
N ALA A 179 8.40 3.74 18.25
CA ALA A 179 8.28 2.36 17.75
C ALA A 179 9.47 1.95 16.89
N PHE A 180 9.93 2.83 16.00
CA PHE A 180 11.09 2.59 15.15
C PHE A 180 12.39 2.42 15.96
N LYS A 181 12.48 3.07 17.10
CA LYS A 181 13.64 3.00 18.01
C LYS A 181 13.53 1.92 19.08
N ALA A 182 12.43 1.15 19.15
CA ALA A 182 12.07 0.33 20.33
C ALA A 182 13.12 -0.71 20.73
N ASP A 183 13.89 -1.22 19.79
CA ASP A 183 14.88 -2.27 20.03
C ASP A 183 16.31 -1.73 20.27
N LEU A 184 16.48 -0.41 20.29
CA LEU A 184 17.77 0.21 20.59
C LEU A 184 17.99 0.36 22.09
N PRO A 185 19.22 0.22 22.58
CA PRO A 185 19.53 0.45 24.00
C PRO A 185 19.19 1.87 24.44
N ASP A 186 18.65 2.03 25.65
CA ASP A 186 18.23 3.35 26.20
C ASP A 186 19.35 4.40 26.19
N ASN A 187 20.60 3.99 26.41
CA ASN A 187 21.75 4.89 26.38
C ASN A 187 22.04 5.44 24.99
N TYR A 188 21.61 4.77 23.95
CA TYR A 188 21.76 5.22 22.57
C TYR A 188 21.03 6.54 22.31
N TYR A 189 19.86 6.72 22.95
CA TYR A 189 19.06 7.94 22.86
C TYR A 189 19.61 9.06 23.75
N ALA A 190 20.01 8.69 24.98
CA ALA A 190 20.46 9.64 25.98
C ALA A 190 21.76 10.36 25.57
N GLU A 191 22.61 9.69 24.82
CA GLU A 191 23.90 10.23 24.36
C GLU A 191 23.81 10.95 23.01
N GLY A 192 22.63 11.00 22.39
CA GLY A 192 22.45 11.60 21.08
C GLY A 192 23.17 10.86 19.94
N LEU A 193 23.66 9.65 20.20
CA LEU A 193 24.44 8.85 19.25
C LEU A 193 23.59 8.40 18.06
N TRP A 194 22.28 8.33 18.25
CA TRP A 194 21.36 7.91 17.19
C TRP A 194 21.55 8.72 15.90
N ASN A 195 21.65 10.03 15.99
CA ASN A 195 21.78 10.88 14.81
C ASN A 195 23.18 10.83 14.17
N LEU A 196 24.18 10.29 14.90
CA LEU A 196 25.55 10.20 14.41
C LEU A 196 25.89 8.82 13.85
N ASP A 197 25.31 7.78 14.46
CA ASP A 197 25.68 6.39 14.21
C ASP A 197 24.55 5.54 13.62
N TRP A 198 23.42 6.15 13.22
CA TRP A 198 22.39 5.38 12.53
C TRP A 198 22.93 4.83 11.22
N ASP A 199 23.08 3.52 11.20
CA ASP A 199 23.53 2.79 10.01
C ASP A 199 22.30 2.17 9.34
N PRO A 200 21.98 2.53 8.08
CA PRO A 200 20.90 1.87 7.35
C PRO A 200 21.05 0.35 7.26
N ASN A 201 22.25 -0.19 7.46
CA ASN A 201 22.46 -1.63 7.55
C ASN A 201 21.88 -2.26 8.84
N PHE A 202 21.54 -1.47 9.86
CA PHE A 202 20.86 -1.94 11.07
C PHE A 202 19.35 -2.12 10.91
N ILE A 203 18.75 -1.61 9.86
CA ILE A 203 17.29 -1.70 9.61
C ILE A 203 16.82 -3.16 9.51
N SER A 204 17.69 -4.07 9.10
CA SER A 204 17.37 -5.49 9.00
C SER A 204 16.98 -6.17 10.32
N VAL A 205 17.24 -5.53 11.45
CA VAL A 205 16.94 -6.07 12.79
C VAL A 205 15.64 -5.51 13.37
N GLN A 206 15.12 -4.41 12.83
CA GLN A 206 14.01 -3.64 13.44
C GLN A 206 12.72 -3.58 12.61
N MET A 207 12.68 -4.16 11.41
CA MET A 207 11.47 -4.32 10.61
C MET A 207 10.89 -5.71 10.76
#